data_00022799b0b9f77b012013179e6114ee
#
_entry.id   00022799b0b9f77b012013179e6114ee
#
_cell.length_a   1.000
_cell.length_b   1.000
_cell.length_c   1.000
_cell.angle_alpha   90.00
_cell.angle_beta   90.00
_cell.angle_gamma   90.00
#
_symmetry.space_group_name_H-M   'P 1'
#
loop_
_entity.id
_entity.type
_entity.pdbx_description
1 polymer ?
#
loop_
_entity_poly.entity_id
_entity_poly.type
_entity_poly.pdbx_seq_one_letter_code
_entity_poly.pdbx_strand_id
1 'polypeptide(L)'
;AKYIGILASMHGLASLLGPVMGGVITEYVSWHWIFLVNIPIGMVAIWLLNKYLPVLKHASQTNKLDVRGILVFLASILPFLFCMVEGGRLLPWTSPLLISLLIVSVFLMICFIRLERISVSPMLPAGLLKNSIFRKSAFIGAMGYVALFGLILYVPYLLQVILKKDAAFSGV
;
A
#
# COMPACT_ATOMS: atom_id res chain seq x y z
N ALA A 1 -8.75 -22.86 2.83
CA ALA A 1 -7.39 -23.08 2.27
C ALA A 1 -7.35 -22.91 0.75
N LYS A 2 -8.19 -23.61 -0.03
CA LYS A 2 -8.16 -23.63 -1.51
C LYS A 2 -8.27 -22.24 -2.15
N TYR A 3 -9.23 -21.42 -1.76
CA TYR A 3 -9.42 -20.08 -2.32
C TYR A 3 -8.28 -19.11 -1.98
N ILE A 4 -7.71 -19.23 -0.79
CA ILE A 4 -6.55 -18.42 -0.39
C ILE A 4 -5.33 -18.79 -1.26
N GLY A 5 -5.12 -20.08 -1.57
CA GLY A 5 -4.07 -20.52 -2.46
C GLY A 5 -4.22 -19.97 -3.88
N ILE A 6 -5.46 -19.95 -4.41
CA ILE A 6 -5.75 -19.38 -5.74
C ILE A 6 -5.46 -17.87 -5.75
N LEU A 7 -5.88 -17.13 -4.72
CA LEU A 7 -5.60 -15.70 -4.62
C LEU A 7 -4.10 -15.41 -4.51
N ALA A 8 -3.38 -16.22 -3.73
CA ALA A 8 -1.92 -16.07 -3.59
C ALA A 8 -1.18 -16.35 -4.92
N SER A 9 -1.61 -17.38 -5.68
CA SER A 9 -1.01 -17.67 -6.99
C SER A 9 -1.31 -16.59 -8.01
N MET A 10 -2.52 -16.02 -8.01
CA MET A 10 -2.85 -14.87 -8.87
C MET A 10 -1.99 -13.64 -8.54
N HIS A 11 -1.78 -13.38 -7.25
CA HIS A 11 -0.89 -12.29 -6.82
C HIS A 11 0.55 -12.52 -7.28
N GLY A 12 1.07 -13.74 -7.15
CA GLY A 12 2.40 -14.10 -7.63
C GLY A 12 2.55 -13.92 -9.15
N LEU A 13 1.57 -14.38 -9.93
CA LEU A 13 1.57 -14.18 -11.38
C LEU A 13 1.51 -12.70 -11.76
N ALA A 14 0.66 -11.92 -11.11
CA ALA A 14 0.56 -10.47 -11.36
C ALA A 14 1.87 -9.74 -11.02
N SER A 15 2.55 -10.13 -9.94
CA SER A 15 3.83 -9.55 -9.54
C SER A 15 4.95 -9.86 -10.53
N LEU A 16 4.90 -11.02 -11.20
CA LEU A 16 5.86 -11.39 -12.23
C LEU A 16 5.56 -10.69 -13.57
N LEU A 17 4.30 -10.66 -13.97
CA LEU A 17 3.89 -10.09 -15.26
C LEU A 17 3.89 -8.55 -15.25
N GLY A 18 3.64 -7.92 -14.08
CA GLY A 18 3.54 -6.47 -13.93
C GLY A 18 4.76 -5.72 -14.47
N PRO A 19 5.96 -5.97 -13.96
CA PRO A 19 7.18 -5.31 -14.44
C PRO A 19 7.46 -5.55 -15.92
N VAL A 20 7.25 -6.76 -16.41
CA VAL A 20 7.47 -7.10 -17.83
C VAL A 20 6.50 -6.33 -18.72
N MET A 21 5.21 -6.37 -18.42
CA MET A 21 4.19 -5.62 -19.18
C MET A 21 4.40 -4.11 -19.07
N GLY A 22 4.73 -3.62 -17.88
CA GLY A 22 5.02 -2.21 -17.65
C GLY A 22 6.21 -1.74 -18.46
N GLY A 23 7.29 -2.50 -18.52
CA GLY A 23 8.48 -2.22 -19.34
C GLY A 23 8.14 -2.16 -20.82
N VAL A 24 7.47 -3.20 -21.35
CA VAL A 24 7.04 -3.26 -22.76
C VAL A 24 6.14 -2.07 -23.12
N ILE A 25 5.12 -1.76 -22.30
CA ILE A 25 4.21 -0.66 -22.58
C ILE A 25 4.97 0.68 -22.57
N THR A 26 5.89 0.87 -21.64
CA THR A 26 6.66 2.12 -21.54
C THR A 26 7.59 2.30 -22.72
N GLU A 27 8.23 1.23 -23.17
CA GLU A 27 9.21 1.26 -24.26
C GLU A 27 8.57 1.43 -25.65
N TYR A 28 7.49 0.69 -25.93
CA TYR A 28 6.90 0.63 -27.29
C TYR A 28 5.71 1.55 -27.48
N VAL A 29 5.09 2.05 -26.42
CA VAL A 29 3.88 2.88 -26.54
C VAL A 29 4.07 4.21 -25.81
N SER A 30 3.83 4.25 -24.51
CA SER A 30 4.05 5.41 -23.63
C SER A 30 3.75 5.02 -22.18
N TRP A 31 4.43 5.65 -21.23
CA TRP A 31 4.17 5.45 -19.80
C TRP A 31 2.72 5.76 -19.36
N HIS A 32 2.02 6.65 -20.06
CA HIS A 32 0.62 6.98 -19.78
C HIS A 32 -0.30 5.75 -19.91
N TRP A 33 0.01 4.84 -20.81
CA TRP A 33 -0.78 3.64 -21.06
C TRP A 33 -0.77 2.65 -19.89
N ILE A 34 0.24 2.71 -19.02
CA ILE A 34 0.27 1.91 -17.78
C ILE A 34 -0.95 2.22 -16.91
N PHE A 35 -1.37 3.48 -16.87
CA PHE A 35 -2.57 3.89 -16.12
C PHE A 35 -3.86 3.59 -16.89
N LEU A 36 -3.86 3.84 -18.20
CA LEU A 36 -5.04 3.64 -19.04
C LEU A 36 -5.46 2.18 -19.16
N VAL A 37 -4.52 1.25 -19.16
CA VAL A 37 -4.80 -0.21 -19.17
C VAL A 37 -5.64 -0.64 -17.95
N ASN A 38 -5.54 0.06 -16.82
CA ASN A 38 -6.36 -0.26 -15.66
C ASN A 38 -7.85 0.07 -15.85
N ILE A 39 -8.20 0.96 -16.77
CA ILE A 39 -9.61 1.35 -17.01
C ILE A 39 -10.42 0.17 -17.58
N PRO A 40 -10.03 -0.46 -18.71
CA PRO A 40 -10.77 -1.62 -19.22
C PRO A 40 -10.76 -2.80 -18.25
N ILE A 41 -9.64 -3.06 -17.57
CA ILE A 41 -9.55 -4.11 -16.56
C ILE A 41 -10.52 -3.83 -15.41
N GLY A 42 -10.55 -2.59 -14.91
CA GLY A 42 -11.48 -2.17 -13.86
C GLY A 42 -12.95 -2.28 -14.28
N MET A 43 -13.29 -1.90 -15.52
CA MET A 43 -14.64 -2.05 -16.04
C MET A 43 -15.08 -3.52 -16.08
N VAL A 44 -14.21 -4.41 -16.56
CA VAL A 44 -14.48 -5.86 -16.57
C VAL A 44 -14.64 -6.38 -15.14
N ALA A 45 -13.78 -5.97 -14.22
CA ALA A 45 -13.87 -6.37 -12.82
C ALA A 45 -15.20 -5.92 -12.18
N ILE A 46 -15.61 -4.67 -12.39
CA ILE A 46 -16.89 -4.14 -11.89
C ILE A 46 -18.07 -4.91 -12.49
N TRP A 47 -18.04 -5.19 -13.79
CA TRP A 47 -19.08 -5.98 -14.47
C TRP A 47 -19.20 -7.39 -13.89
N LEU A 48 -18.06 -8.08 -13.68
CA LEU A 48 -18.01 -9.41 -13.07
C LEU A 48 -18.53 -9.39 -11.63
N LEU A 49 -18.13 -8.40 -10.82
CA LEU A 49 -18.61 -8.24 -9.46
C LEU A 49 -20.13 -8.04 -9.43
N ASN A 50 -20.66 -7.15 -10.25
CA ASN A 50 -22.10 -6.90 -10.31
C ASN A 50 -22.90 -8.15 -10.75
N LYS A 51 -22.31 -8.99 -11.61
CA LYS A 51 -22.98 -10.18 -12.14
C LYS A 51 -22.93 -11.36 -11.17
N TYR A 52 -21.81 -11.57 -10.49
CA TYR A 52 -21.56 -12.81 -9.73
C TYR A 52 -21.52 -12.60 -8.22
N LEU A 53 -21.35 -11.36 -7.74
CA LEU A 53 -21.34 -11.12 -6.30
C LEU A 53 -22.79 -11.07 -5.79
N PRO A 54 -23.21 -12.03 -4.92
CA PRO A 54 -24.54 -11.97 -4.34
C PRO A 54 -24.64 -10.71 -3.47
N VAL A 55 -25.75 -9.98 -3.65
CA VAL A 55 -26.07 -8.85 -2.77
C VAL A 55 -26.32 -9.41 -1.38
N LEU A 56 -25.30 -9.42 -0.55
CA LEU A 56 -25.45 -9.73 0.85
C LEU A 56 -26.31 -8.61 1.46
N LYS A 57 -27.59 -8.91 1.70
CA LYS A 57 -28.44 -8.08 2.54
C LYS A 57 -27.88 -8.17 3.96
N HIS A 58 -26.77 -7.50 4.21
CA HIS A 58 -26.37 -7.24 5.58
C HIS A 58 -27.47 -6.38 6.18
N ALA A 59 -27.98 -6.84 7.33
CA ALA A 59 -28.86 -6.02 8.15
C ALA A 59 -28.22 -4.63 8.21
N SER A 60 -28.96 -3.68 7.71
CA SER A 60 -28.57 -2.28 7.52
C SER A 60 -28.18 -1.68 8.87
N GLN A 61 -26.99 -1.97 9.34
CA GLN A 61 -26.31 -1.00 10.18
C GLN A 61 -25.82 0.06 9.22
N THR A 62 -26.52 1.18 9.18
CA THR A 62 -26.10 2.39 8.51
C THR A 62 -24.85 2.92 9.22
N ASN A 63 -23.76 2.18 9.12
CA ASN A 63 -22.48 2.67 9.56
C ASN A 63 -22.08 3.78 8.61
N LYS A 64 -22.39 5.01 9.00
CA LYS A 64 -21.91 6.20 8.31
C LYS A 64 -20.39 6.11 8.25
N LEU A 65 -19.86 6.31 7.05
CA LEU A 65 -18.42 6.36 6.84
C LEU A 65 -17.81 7.38 7.79
N ASP A 66 -16.78 7.01 8.53
CA ASP A 66 -16.06 7.94 9.42
C ASP A 66 -15.12 8.83 8.60
N VAL A 67 -15.74 9.80 7.89
CA VAL A 67 -14.99 10.77 7.06
C VAL A 67 -13.97 11.55 7.90
N ARG A 68 -14.28 11.82 9.18
CA ARG A 68 -13.36 12.54 10.07
C ARG A 68 -12.12 11.70 10.36
N GLY A 69 -12.31 10.43 10.71
CA GLY A 69 -11.21 9.50 10.92
C GLY A 69 -10.33 9.36 9.67
N ILE A 70 -10.96 9.22 8.49
CA ILE A 70 -10.25 9.15 7.21
C ILE A 70 -9.40 10.39 6.97
N LEU A 71 -9.97 11.59 7.13
CA LEU A 71 -9.25 12.85 6.89
C LEU A 71 -8.07 13.03 7.86
N VAL A 72 -8.25 12.74 9.15
CA VAL A 72 -7.17 12.83 10.14
C VAL A 72 -6.08 11.78 9.86
N PHE A 73 -6.46 10.57 9.46
CA PHE A 73 -5.51 9.55 9.04
C PHE A 73 -4.68 10.00 7.84
N LEU A 74 -5.32 10.48 6.78
CA LEU A 74 -4.62 11.00 5.60
C LEU A 74 -3.73 12.18 5.95
N ALA A 75 -4.21 13.12 6.75
CA ALA A 75 -3.42 14.26 7.21
C ALA A 75 -2.22 13.85 8.07
N SER A 76 -2.26 12.70 8.72
CA SER A 76 -1.12 12.16 9.48
C SER A 76 -0.13 11.40 8.60
N ILE A 77 -0.62 10.56 7.68
CA ILE A 77 0.25 9.67 6.92
C ILE A 77 0.96 10.37 5.75
N LEU A 78 0.29 11.32 5.08
CA LEU A 78 0.87 12.01 3.92
C LEU A 78 2.14 12.79 4.25
N PRO A 79 2.19 13.63 5.32
CA PRO A 79 3.44 14.30 5.70
C PRO A 79 4.54 13.31 6.12
N PHE A 80 4.16 12.21 6.78
CA PHE A 80 5.11 11.17 7.13
C PHE A 80 5.76 10.55 5.89
N LEU A 81 4.95 10.14 4.91
CA LEU A 81 5.45 9.57 3.66
C LEU A 81 6.30 10.57 2.89
N PHE A 82 5.88 11.84 2.83
CA PHE A 82 6.67 12.90 2.22
C PHE A 82 8.06 13.01 2.87
N CYS A 83 8.13 13.02 4.19
CA CYS A 83 9.41 13.06 4.90
C CYS A 83 10.28 11.83 4.64
N MET A 84 9.68 10.65 4.52
CA MET A 84 10.43 9.42 4.22
C MET A 84 10.98 9.39 2.79
N VAL A 85 10.27 9.97 1.82
CA VAL A 85 10.67 10.01 0.41
C VAL A 85 11.71 11.11 0.15
N GLU A 86 11.48 12.31 0.69
CA GLU A 86 12.30 13.47 0.38
C GLU A 86 13.40 13.75 1.42
N GLY A 87 13.34 13.08 2.58
CA GLY A 87 14.36 13.19 3.62
C GLY A 87 15.71 12.64 3.15
N GLY A 88 16.74 13.47 3.26
CA GLY A 88 18.09 13.15 2.78
C GLY A 88 18.30 13.30 1.27
N ARG A 89 17.23 13.56 0.50
CA ARG A 89 17.28 13.77 -0.95
C ARG A 89 17.17 15.25 -1.31
N LEU A 90 15.98 15.83 -1.16
CA LEU A 90 15.74 17.26 -1.40
C LEU A 90 15.95 18.11 -0.14
N LEU A 91 15.62 17.55 1.01
CA LEU A 91 15.71 18.23 2.30
C LEU A 91 16.62 17.44 3.25
N PRO A 92 17.64 18.08 3.88
CA PRO A 92 18.44 17.42 4.88
C PRO A 92 17.57 17.01 6.08
N TRP A 93 17.85 15.88 6.71
CA TRP A 93 17.12 15.38 7.89
C TRP A 93 17.08 16.39 9.06
N THR A 94 18.02 17.31 9.09
CA THR A 94 18.11 18.41 10.06
C THR A 94 17.27 19.62 9.70
N SER A 95 16.56 19.60 8.55
CA SER A 95 15.72 20.73 8.12
C SER A 95 14.58 20.97 9.12
N PRO A 96 14.38 22.23 9.58
CA PRO A 96 13.27 22.57 10.46
C PRO A 96 11.89 22.20 9.87
N LEU A 97 11.74 22.33 8.54
CA LEU A 97 10.52 21.95 7.84
C LEU A 97 10.24 20.45 7.98
N LEU A 98 11.24 19.61 7.74
CA LEU A 98 11.10 18.16 7.80
C LEU A 98 10.81 17.69 9.22
N ILE A 99 11.50 18.25 10.21
CA ILE A 99 11.27 17.96 11.63
C ILE A 99 9.86 18.40 12.05
N SER A 100 9.41 19.58 11.65
CA SER A 100 8.05 20.05 11.97
C SER A 100 6.98 19.17 11.34
N LEU A 101 7.13 18.73 10.08
CA LEU A 101 6.21 17.81 9.42
C LEU A 101 6.16 16.45 10.12
N LEU A 102 7.29 15.92 10.58
CA LEU A 102 7.31 14.67 11.35
C LEU A 102 6.58 14.82 12.68
N ILE A 103 6.82 15.92 13.40
CA ILE A 103 6.13 16.20 14.67
C ILE A 103 4.62 16.30 14.45
N VAL A 104 4.19 17.06 13.42
CA VAL A 104 2.77 17.20 13.08
C VAL A 104 2.16 15.85 12.69
N SER A 105 2.85 15.06 11.89
CA SER A 105 2.43 13.72 11.51
C SER A 105 2.20 12.81 12.71
N VAL A 106 3.16 12.74 13.63
CA VAL A 106 3.07 11.94 14.85
C VAL A 106 1.93 12.44 15.74
N PHE A 107 1.79 13.76 15.90
CA PHE A 107 0.68 14.35 16.66
C PHE A 107 -0.68 13.98 16.07
N LEU A 108 -0.86 14.14 14.77
CA LEU A 108 -2.10 13.79 14.08
C LEU A 108 -2.38 12.28 14.12
N MET A 109 -1.35 11.43 14.09
CA MET A 109 -1.51 9.99 14.26
C MET A 109 -2.02 9.64 15.67
N ILE A 110 -1.52 10.32 16.70
CA ILE A 110 -2.03 10.16 18.08
C ILE A 110 -3.48 10.62 18.17
N CYS A 111 -3.82 11.74 17.52
CA CYS A 111 -5.20 12.22 17.45
C CYS A 111 -6.11 11.20 16.73
N PHE A 112 -5.67 10.64 15.60
CA PHE A 112 -6.38 9.58 14.88
C PHE A 112 -6.66 8.38 15.78
N ILE A 113 -5.64 7.84 16.46
CA ILE A 113 -5.82 6.70 17.38
C ILE A 113 -6.81 7.00 18.49
N ARG A 114 -6.85 8.24 18.99
CA ARG A 114 -7.83 8.66 20.01
C ARG A 114 -9.24 8.76 19.43
N LEU A 115 -9.40 9.37 18.26
CA LEU A 115 -10.68 9.47 17.57
C LEU A 115 -11.25 8.09 17.25
N GLU A 116 -10.41 7.18 16.77
CA GLU A 116 -10.77 5.81 16.43
C GLU A 116 -11.34 5.04 17.62
N ARG A 117 -10.84 5.29 18.83
CA ARG A 117 -11.32 4.65 20.06
C ARG A 117 -12.73 5.07 20.48
N ILE A 118 -13.16 6.25 20.09
CA ILE A 118 -14.47 6.84 20.45
C ILE A 118 -15.44 6.87 19.28
N SER A 119 -14.98 6.51 18.08
CA SER A 119 -15.80 6.47 16.87
C SER A 119 -16.88 5.38 16.98
N VAL A 120 -18.09 5.70 16.51
CA VAL A 120 -19.20 4.74 16.41
C VAL A 120 -18.95 3.73 15.27
N SER A 121 -18.21 4.13 14.25
CA SER A 121 -17.86 3.31 13.09
C SER A 121 -16.35 3.34 12.85
N PRO A 122 -15.55 2.74 13.74
CA PRO A 122 -14.09 2.80 13.63
C PRO A 122 -13.60 2.07 12.38
N MET A 123 -12.60 2.62 11.69
CA MET A 123 -11.90 1.97 10.58
C MET A 123 -11.17 0.70 11.04
N LEU A 124 -10.59 0.78 12.24
CA LEU A 124 -9.89 -0.33 12.88
C LEU A 124 -10.60 -0.69 14.19
N PRO A 125 -11.46 -1.73 14.21
CA PRO A 125 -12.13 -2.13 15.44
C PRO A 125 -11.13 -2.35 16.57
N ALA A 126 -11.30 -1.64 17.69
CA ALA A 126 -10.38 -1.69 18.83
C ALA A 126 -10.19 -3.12 19.38
N GLY A 127 -11.16 -4.01 19.16
CA GLY A 127 -11.09 -5.42 19.49
C GLY A 127 -9.99 -6.17 18.73
N LEU A 128 -9.72 -5.80 17.47
CA LEU A 128 -8.66 -6.42 16.66
C LEU A 128 -7.29 -6.10 17.25
N LEU A 129 -7.05 -4.85 17.64
CA LEU A 129 -5.77 -4.42 18.22
C LEU A 129 -5.51 -5.02 19.61
N LYS A 130 -6.57 -5.41 20.33
CA LYS A 130 -6.45 -6.12 21.62
C LYS A 130 -6.13 -7.61 21.42
N ASN A 131 -6.46 -8.19 20.28
CA ASN A 131 -6.21 -9.59 19.99
C ASN A 131 -4.71 -9.84 19.77
N SER A 132 -4.12 -10.68 20.64
CA SER A 132 -2.69 -11.02 20.58
C SER A 132 -2.30 -11.72 19.27
N ILE A 133 -3.18 -12.57 18.74
CA ILE A 133 -2.93 -13.29 17.48
C ILE A 133 -2.88 -12.29 16.34
N PHE A 134 -3.84 -11.37 16.27
CA PHE A 134 -3.86 -10.31 15.23
C PHE A 134 -2.58 -9.46 15.26
N ARG A 135 -2.18 -8.99 16.44
CA ARG A 135 -0.96 -8.17 16.57
C ARG A 135 0.31 -8.90 16.12
N LYS A 136 0.44 -10.17 16.52
CA LYS A 136 1.59 -11.00 16.13
C LYS A 136 1.60 -11.25 14.62
N SER A 137 0.45 -11.60 14.04
CA SER A 137 0.32 -11.82 12.60
C SER A 137 0.59 -10.54 11.80
N ALA A 138 0.08 -9.40 12.25
CA ALA A 138 0.32 -8.11 11.63
C ALA A 138 1.82 -7.72 11.68
N PHE A 139 2.49 -7.97 12.81
CA PHE A 139 3.92 -7.72 12.95
C PHE A 139 4.75 -8.62 12.03
N ILE A 140 4.46 -9.93 12.00
CA ILE A 140 5.13 -10.88 11.11
C ILE A 140 4.92 -10.50 9.64
N GLY A 141 3.68 -10.14 9.28
CA GLY A 141 3.36 -9.66 7.94
C GLY A 141 4.14 -8.40 7.57
N ALA A 142 4.20 -7.41 8.46
CA ALA A 142 4.96 -6.19 8.25
C ALA A 142 6.46 -6.48 8.04
N MET A 143 7.06 -7.35 8.87
CA MET A 143 8.46 -7.76 8.71
C MET A 143 8.69 -8.51 7.39
N GLY A 144 7.74 -9.36 6.98
CA GLY A 144 7.78 -10.03 5.68
C GLY A 144 7.79 -9.05 4.51
N TYR A 145 6.95 -8.01 4.56
CA TYR A 145 6.95 -6.95 3.54
C TYR A 145 8.24 -6.13 3.55
N VAL A 146 8.78 -5.78 4.70
CA VAL A 146 10.07 -5.06 4.79
C VAL A 146 11.18 -5.89 4.14
N ALA A 147 11.24 -7.19 4.42
CA ALA A 147 12.23 -8.08 3.81
C ALA A 147 12.03 -8.19 2.29
N LEU A 148 10.78 -8.39 1.83
CA LEU A 148 10.44 -8.51 0.42
C LEU A 148 10.83 -7.25 -0.36
N PHE A 149 10.39 -6.07 0.09
CA PHE A 149 10.70 -4.81 -0.58
C PHE A 149 12.18 -4.45 -0.46
N GLY A 150 12.83 -4.81 0.64
CA GLY A 150 14.28 -4.70 0.78
C GLY A 150 15.00 -5.47 -0.32
N LEU A 151 14.63 -6.73 -0.57
CA LEU A 151 15.20 -7.53 -1.64
C LEU A 151 14.91 -6.94 -3.02
N ILE A 152 13.66 -6.54 -3.30
CA ILE A 152 13.26 -5.96 -4.58
C ILE A 152 14.08 -4.69 -4.91
N LEU A 153 14.42 -3.88 -3.91
CA LEU A 153 15.19 -2.66 -4.10
C LEU A 153 16.71 -2.92 -4.13
N TYR A 154 17.21 -3.73 -3.20
CA TYR A 154 18.65 -3.91 -3.04
C TYR A 154 19.28 -4.87 -4.06
N VAL A 155 18.55 -5.90 -4.50
CA VAL A 155 19.11 -6.86 -5.47
C VAL A 155 19.44 -6.18 -6.82
N PRO A 156 18.53 -5.43 -7.47
CA PRO A 156 18.86 -4.70 -8.69
C PRO A 156 19.97 -3.67 -8.47
N TYR A 157 19.95 -2.94 -7.34
CA TYR A 157 21.01 -1.99 -7.01
C TYR A 157 22.38 -2.67 -6.92
N LEU A 158 22.48 -3.80 -6.23
CA LEU A 158 23.72 -4.57 -6.08
C LEU A 158 24.21 -5.09 -7.44
N LEU A 159 23.31 -5.62 -8.27
CA LEU A 159 23.64 -6.14 -9.59
C LEU A 159 24.16 -5.03 -10.54
N GLN A 160 23.50 -3.87 -10.54
CA GLN A 160 23.85 -2.76 -11.44
C GLN A 160 25.09 -2.00 -10.96
N VAL A 161 25.16 -1.65 -9.68
CA VAL A 161 26.22 -0.77 -9.15
C VAL A 161 27.48 -1.54 -8.82
N ILE A 162 27.36 -2.71 -8.17
CA ILE A 162 28.53 -3.48 -7.72
C ILE A 162 29.02 -4.45 -8.80
N LEU A 163 28.10 -5.19 -9.42
CA LEU A 163 28.46 -6.19 -10.42
C LEU A 163 28.47 -5.65 -11.85
N LYS A 164 28.12 -4.36 -12.03
CA LYS A 164 28.08 -3.66 -13.35
C LYS A 164 27.33 -4.44 -14.43
N LYS A 165 26.24 -5.12 -14.03
CA LYS A 165 25.35 -5.83 -14.95
C LYS A 165 24.29 -4.89 -15.50
N ASP A 166 23.84 -5.16 -16.73
CA ASP A 166 22.80 -4.37 -17.37
C ASP A 166 21.46 -4.42 -16.61
N ALA A 167 20.66 -3.36 -16.74
CA ALA A 167 19.35 -3.25 -16.13
C ALA A 167 18.42 -4.41 -16.54
N ALA A 168 18.52 -4.88 -17.78
CA ALA A 168 17.77 -6.03 -18.28
C ALA A 168 18.07 -7.32 -17.51
N PHE A 169 19.32 -7.55 -17.13
CA PHE A 169 19.73 -8.71 -16.34
C PHE A 169 19.26 -8.63 -14.87
N SER A 170 19.08 -7.43 -14.36
CA SER A 170 18.65 -7.21 -12.97
C SER A 170 17.12 -7.25 -12.76
N GLY A 171 16.35 -7.25 -13.86
CA GLY A 171 14.88 -7.31 -13.84
C GLY A 171 14.30 -8.72 -14.08
N VAL A 172 15.14 -9.69 -14.37
CA VAL A 172 14.79 -11.12 -14.52
C VAL A 172 15.15 -11.87 -13.23
#